data_ec1303abd9669ad8d17108f73368b6f3
#
_entry.id   ec1303abd9669ad8d17108f73368b6f3
#
_cell.length_a   1.000
_cell.length_b   1.000
_cell.length_c   1.000
_cell.angle_alpha   90.00
_cell.angle_beta   90.00
_cell.angle_gamma   90.00
#
_symmetry.space_group_name_H-M   'P 1'
#
loop_
_entity.id
_entity.type
_entity.pdbx_description
1 polymer ?
#
loop_
_entity_poly.entity_id
_entity_poly.type
_entity_poly.pdbx_seq_one_letter_code
_entity_poly.pdbx_strand_id
1 'polypeptide(L)'
;TKKSDGVDEHVEYENKDLLLYQLGSEVKVTTEIDNYSPSEEYMEKILNESRISIFRNWRGLALTDTFTILAEDALDWMVDNWVSCYFRLIYIHSLFQKCYLFRLNKQLRLAMNEQRSAMAILLSALGMSESNIYSLIGNFKSFDQHCRFHKISYNFMPLEISKAIDNGLCISEELEQLDAIIEREKQRRDEANDKMVNTLLFILSTLTIGSAVWDFSCLLDQMFPYSDYLGSTVVGYRTVSLVALLGLTFVVTR
;
A
#
# COMPACT_ATOMS: atom_id res chain seq x y z
N THR A 1 -5.40 -10.14 -38.37
CA THR A 1 -5.06 -10.56 -39.73
C THR A 1 -3.92 -11.56 -39.67
N LYS A 2 -4.21 -12.86 -39.87
CA LYS A 2 -3.19 -13.86 -40.17
C LYS A 2 -2.77 -13.66 -41.61
N LYS A 3 -1.59 -13.16 -41.85
CA LYS A 3 -0.93 -13.31 -43.19
C LYS A 3 -0.52 -14.76 -43.32
N SER A 4 -1.30 -15.55 -44.02
CA SER A 4 -0.86 -16.80 -44.61
C SER A 4 -0.97 -16.63 -46.14
N ASP A 5 0.17 -16.66 -46.78
CA ASP A 5 0.36 -16.80 -48.23
C ASP A 5 -0.55 -15.96 -49.16
N GLY A 6 -0.54 -14.65 -48.97
CA GLY A 6 -0.95 -13.72 -50.01
C GLY A 6 -2.45 -13.53 -50.25
N VAL A 7 -3.31 -14.10 -49.44
CA VAL A 7 -4.76 -13.87 -49.48
C VAL A 7 -5.16 -13.30 -48.15
N ASP A 8 -5.59 -12.04 -48.13
CA ASP A 8 -6.27 -11.43 -46.95
C ASP A 8 -7.65 -12.07 -46.87
N GLU A 9 -7.81 -13.11 -46.05
CA GLU A 9 -9.11 -13.63 -45.67
C GLU A 9 -9.80 -12.61 -44.78
N HIS A 10 -10.72 -11.82 -45.33
CA HIS A 10 -11.66 -11.01 -44.58
C HIS A 10 -12.69 -11.94 -43.94
N VAL A 11 -12.44 -12.29 -42.67
CA VAL A 11 -13.44 -12.97 -41.87
C VAL A 11 -14.38 -11.91 -41.29
N GLU A 12 -15.62 -11.88 -41.76
CA GLU A 12 -16.67 -11.03 -41.24
C GLU A 12 -17.24 -11.63 -39.97
N TYR A 13 -17.05 -10.97 -38.84
CA TYR A 13 -17.64 -11.39 -37.54
C TYR A 13 -19.00 -10.74 -37.37
N GLU A 14 -20.07 -11.53 -37.30
CA GLU A 14 -21.44 -11.05 -37.08
C GLU A 14 -21.58 -10.43 -35.68
N ASN A 15 -20.93 -11.01 -34.67
CA ASN A 15 -21.01 -10.52 -33.29
C ASN A 15 -19.70 -9.83 -32.86
N LYS A 16 -19.65 -8.51 -33.04
CA LYS A 16 -18.49 -7.67 -32.72
C LYS A 16 -18.22 -7.56 -31.21
N ASP A 17 -19.25 -7.65 -30.39
CA ASP A 17 -19.13 -7.58 -28.93
C ASP A 17 -18.53 -8.88 -28.39
N LEU A 18 -18.90 -10.02 -28.96
CA LEU A 18 -18.26 -11.29 -28.65
C LEU A 18 -16.79 -11.29 -29.05
N LEU A 19 -16.48 -10.79 -30.25
CA LEU A 19 -15.09 -10.67 -30.70
C LEU A 19 -14.26 -9.75 -29.78
N LEU A 20 -14.81 -8.61 -29.40
CA LEU A 20 -14.16 -7.68 -28.48
C LEU A 20 -13.89 -8.32 -27.12
N TYR A 21 -14.88 -9.05 -26.60
CA TYR A 21 -14.73 -9.79 -25.35
C TYR A 21 -13.66 -10.89 -25.45
N GLN A 22 -13.69 -11.72 -26.51
CA GLN A 22 -12.73 -12.81 -26.71
C GLN A 22 -11.28 -12.28 -26.82
N LEU A 23 -11.09 -11.20 -27.56
CA LEU A 23 -9.78 -10.55 -27.71
C LEU A 23 -9.32 -9.92 -26.37
N GLY A 24 -10.23 -9.30 -25.65
CA GLY A 24 -9.94 -8.66 -24.36
C GLY A 24 -9.64 -9.67 -23.27
N SER A 25 -10.32 -10.81 -23.26
CA SER A 25 -10.13 -11.87 -22.26
C SER A 25 -9.04 -12.87 -22.65
N GLU A 26 -8.33 -12.65 -23.78
CA GLU A 26 -7.31 -13.58 -24.30
C GLU A 26 -7.85 -15.01 -24.56
N VAL A 27 -9.14 -15.14 -24.74
CA VAL A 27 -9.79 -16.42 -25.04
C VAL A 27 -9.67 -16.69 -26.55
N LYS A 28 -9.66 -17.96 -26.91
CA LYS A 28 -9.60 -18.35 -28.31
C LYS A 28 -10.77 -17.73 -29.08
N VAL A 29 -10.41 -17.01 -30.15
CA VAL A 29 -11.42 -16.43 -31.03
C VAL A 29 -12.12 -17.55 -31.80
N THR A 30 -13.41 -17.71 -31.57
CA THR A 30 -14.26 -18.70 -32.22
C THR A 30 -15.64 -18.12 -32.47
N THR A 31 -16.25 -18.52 -33.56
CA THR A 31 -17.65 -18.19 -33.87
C THR A 31 -18.62 -19.19 -33.23
N GLU A 32 -18.11 -20.33 -32.76
CA GLU A 32 -18.93 -21.35 -32.12
C GLU A 32 -19.00 -21.09 -30.62
N ILE A 33 -20.22 -21.01 -30.10
CA ILE A 33 -20.49 -20.90 -28.66
C ILE A 33 -20.54 -22.33 -28.13
N ASP A 34 -19.56 -22.71 -27.33
CA ASP A 34 -19.50 -24.00 -26.68
C ASP A 34 -19.98 -23.90 -25.20
N ASN A 35 -20.07 -25.04 -24.52
CA ASN A 35 -20.50 -25.10 -23.12
C ASN A 35 -19.56 -24.37 -22.12
N TYR A 36 -18.36 -23.95 -22.56
CA TYR A 36 -17.39 -23.22 -21.77
C TYR A 36 -17.34 -21.73 -22.13
N SER A 37 -18.15 -21.30 -23.10
CA SER A 37 -18.31 -19.89 -23.43
C SER A 37 -18.98 -19.16 -22.24
N PRO A 38 -18.58 -17.93 -21.94
CA PRO A 38 -19.24 -17.15 -20.88
C PRO A 38 -20.70 -16.91 -21.23
N SER A 39 -21.54 -16.81 -20.20
CA SER A 39 -22.97 -16.48 -20.41
C SER A 39 -23.09 -15.08 -21.03
N GLU A 40 -24.14 -14.86 -21.81
CA GLU A 40 -24.43 -13.56 -22.42
C GLU A 40 -24.53 -12.47 -21.35
N GLU A 41 -25.19 -12.75 -20.23
CA GLU A 41 -25.35 -11.84 -19.10
C GLU A 41 -23.98 -11.41 -18.52
N TYR A 42 -23.04 -12.34 -18.36
CA TYR A 42 -21.70 -12.05 -17.86
C TYR A 42 -20.88 -11.22 -18.85
N MET A 43 -20.97 -11.55 -20.14
CA MET A 43 -20.33 -10.80 -21.20
C MET A 43 -20.86 -9.37 -21.28
N GLU A 44 -22.19 -9.19 -21.25
CA GLU A 44 -22.82 -7.87 -21.25
C GLU A 44 -22.39 -7.05 -20.03
N LYS A 45 -22.31 -7.65 -18.86
CA LYS A 45 -21.84 -6.97 -17.65
C LYS A 45 -20.43 -6.42 -17.84
N ILE A 46 -19.51 -7.25 -18.29
CA ILE A 46 -18.11 -6.83 -18.51
C ILE A 46 -18.02 -5.74 -19.57
N LEU A 47 -18.74 -5.90 -20.68
CA LEU A 47 -18.76 -4.90 -21.74
C LEU A 47 -19.36 -3.57 -21.25
N ASN A 48 -20.39 -3.59 -20.43
CA ASN A 48 -21.00 -2.38 -19.90
C ASN A 48 -20.08 -1.65 -18.90
N GLU A 49 -19.33 -2.38 -18.08
CA GLU A 49 -18.43 -1.82 -17.06
C GLU A 49 -17.09 -1.32 -17.63
N SER A 50 -16.56 -2.01 -18.64
CA SER A 50 -15.17 -1.82 -19.09
C SER A 50 -15.02 -1.34 -20.53
N ARG A 51 -16.16 -1.15 -21.25
CA ARG A 51 -16.16 -0.71 -22.64
C ARG A 51 -15.84 0.76 -22.77
N ILE A 52 -15.03 1.07 -23.77
CA ILE A 52 -14.68 2.41 -24.17
C ILE A 52 -15.19 2.67 -25.58
N SER A 53 -15.97 3.74 -25.77
CA SER A 53 -16.33 4.24 -27.10
C SER A 53 -15.39 5.37 -27.48
N ILE A 54 -14.42 5.11 -28.35
CA ILE A 54 -13.41 6.10 -28.76
C ILE A 54 -13.91 6.95 -29.92
N PHE A 55 -14.30 6.29 -31.00
CA PHE A 55 -14.93 6.88 -32.18
C PHE A 55 -16.21 6.10 -32.50
N ARG A 56 -17.01 6.61 -33.45
CA ARG A 56 -18.29 5.98 -33.83
C ARG A 56 -18.15 4.51 -34.15
N ASN A 57 -17.07 4.13 -34.85
CA ASN A 57 -16.81 2.75 -35.30
C ASN A 57 -15.67 2.08 -34.54
N TRP A 58 -15.19 2.70 -33.44
CA TRP A 58 -14.13 2.15 -32.62
C TRP A 58 -14.65 1.81 -31.23
N ARG A 59 -14.35 0.61 -30.79
CA ARG A 59 -14.70 0.10 -29.49
C ARG A 59 -13.44 -0.39 -28.80
N GLY A 60 -13.28 -0.06 -27.55
CA GLY A 60 -12.19 -0.55 -26.71
C GLY A 60 -12.72 -1.31 -25.52
N LEU A 61 -11.91 -2.20 -25.01
CA LEU A 61 -12.14 -2.93 -23.76
C LEU A 61 -10.86 -2.94 -22.95
N ALA A 62 -10.94 -2.44 -21.71
CA ALA A 62 -9.84 -2.45 -20.76
C ALA A 62 -10.18 -3.41 -19.62
N LEU A 63 -9.43 -4.49 -19.51
CA LEU A 63 -9.56 -5.49 -18.44
C LEU A 63 -8.29 -5.50 -17.57
N THR A 64 -8.27 -6.38 -16.59
CA THR A 64 -7.22 -6.46 -15.57
C THR A 64 -5.80 -6.58 -16.13
N ASP A 65 -5.63 -7.22 -17.30
CA ASP A 65 -4.33 -7.50 -17.87
C ASP A 65 -4.22 -7.11 -19.35
N THR A 66 -5.35 -6.68 -19.95
CA THR A 66 -5.41 -6.42 -21.40
C THR A 66 -6.08 -5.09 -21.72
N PHE A 67 -5.65 -4.52 -22.84
CA PHE A 67 -6.33 -3.41 -23.48
C PHE A 67 -6.50 -3.71 -24.96
N THR A 68 -7.74 -3.85 -25.39
CA THR A 68 -8.09 -4.25 -26.77
C THR A 68 -8.88 -3.15 -27.45
N ILE A 69 -8.59 -2.92 -28.71
CA ILE A 69 -9.31 -1.98 -29.56
C ILE A 69 -9.78 -2.69 -30.81
N LEU A 70 -11.05 -2.59 -31.09
CA LEU A 70 -11.68 -2.98 -32.34
C LEU A 70 -11.99 -1.70 -33.13
N ALA A 71 -11.27 -1.49 -34.24
CA ALA A 71 -11.42 -0.34 -35.10
C ALA A 71 -11.94 -0.79 -36.47
N GLU A 72 -13.10 -0.29 -36.88
CA GLU A 72 -13.69 -0.54 -38.17
C GLU A 72 -13.44 0.67 -39.06
N ASP A 73 -13.17 0.41 -40.36
CA ASP A 73 -12.94 1.46 -41.38
C ASP A 73 -11.89 2.50 -40.92
N ALA A 74 -10.89 2.04 -40.16
CA ALA A 74 -9.84 2.91 -39.70
C ALA A 74 -8.85 3.22 -40.82
N LEU A 75 -8.51 4.49 -40.97
CA LEU A 75 -7.44 4.90 -41.86
C LEU A 75 -6.09 4.47 -41.28
N ASP A 76 -5.16 4.00 -42.15
CA ASP A 76 -3.84 3.50 -41.72
C ASP A 76 -3.10 4.49 -40.81
N TRP A 77 -3.11 5.77 -41.16
CA TRP A 77 -2.47 6.80 -40.34
C TRP A 77 -3.07 6.96 -38.93
N MET A 78 -4.38 6.66 -38.75
CA MET A 78 -5.02 6.68 -37.45
C MET A 78 -4.57 5.47 -36.63
N VAL A 79 -4.48 4.31 -37.23
CA VAL A 79 -3.98 3.11 -36.56
C VAL A 79 -2.53 3.31 -36.14
N ASP A 80 -1.69 3.81 -37.01
CA ASP A 80 -0.27 4.02 -36.74
C ASP A 80 -0.03 5.06 -35.64
N ASN A 81 -0.71 6.21 -35.70
CA ASN A 81 -0.47 7.28 -34.75
C ASN A 81 -1.22 7.11 -33.42
N TRP A 82 -2.47 6.63 -33.47
CA TRP A 82 -3.27 6.55 -32.25
C TRP A 82 -3.09 5.20 -31.53
N VAL A 83 -3.24 4.10 -32.24
CA VAL A 83 -3.20 2.77 -31.62
C VAL A 83 -1.76 2.33 -31.36
N SER A 84 -0.94 2.31 -32.40
CA SER A 84 0.41 1.77 -32.33
C SER A 84 1.37 2.66 -31.51
N CYS A 85 1.11 3.96 -31.43
CA CYS A 85 1.96 4.89 -30.69
C CYS A 85 1.29 5.37 -29.41
N TYR A 86 0.19 6.12 -29.52
CA TYR A 86 -0.35 6.88 -28.39
C TYR A 86 -1.01 6.00 -27.33
N PHE A 87 -1.95 5.15 -27.72
CA PHE A 87 -2.67 4.29 -26.78
C PHE A 87 -1.75 3.21 -26.19
N ARG A 88 -0.83 2.72 -27.00
CA ARG A 88 0.19 1.78 -26.53
C ARG A 88 1.08 2.39 -25.45
N LEU A 89 1.49 3.66 -25.59
CA LEU A 89 2.29 4.34 -24.57
C LEU A 89 1.52 4.55 -23.29
N ILE A 90 0.23 4.94 -23.37
CA ILE A 90 -0.64 5.07 -22.20
C ILE A 90 -0.76 3.72 -21.49
N TYR A 91 -1.03 2.65 -22.23
CA TYR A 91 -1.15 1.32 -21.65
C TYR A 91 0.14 0.84 -20.98
N ILE A 92 1.30 1.02 -21.64
CA ILE A 92 2.60 0.66 -21.07
C ILE A 92 2.87 1.45 -19.79
N HIS A 93 2.52 2.74 -19.76
CA HIS A 93 2.67 3.58 -18.56
C HIS A 93 1.82 3.08 -17.41
N SER A 94 0.53 2.82 -17.64
CA SER A 94 -0.38 2.28 -16.61
C SER A 94 0.05 0.89 -16.15
N LEU A 95 0.49 0.03 -17.06
CA LEU A 95 1.02 -1.29 -16.71
C LEU A 95 2.29 -1.19 -15.84
N PHE A 96 3.19 -0.25 -16.16
CA PHE A 96 4.36 0.03 -15.34
C PHE A 96 3.95 0.45 -13.91
N GLN A 97 2.95 1.34 -13.79
CA GLN A 97 2.42 1.76 -12.48
C GLN A 97 1.88 0.55 -11.70
N LYS A 98 1.05 -0.29 -12.32
CA LYS A 98 0.52 -1.52 -11.71
C LYS A 98 1.63 -2.43 -11.20
N CYS A 99 2.61 -2.74 -12.05
CA CYS A 99 3.73 -3.62 -11.68
C CYS A 99 4.56 -3.04 -10.53
N TYR A 100 4.79 -1.74 -10.54
CA TYR A 100 5.54 -1.07 -9.49
C TYR A 100 4.80 -1.11 -8.16
N LEU A 101 3.51 -0.77 -8.15
CA LEU A 101 2.64 -0.81 -6.96
C LEU A 101 2.56 -2.23 -6.38
N PHE A 102 2.37 -3.24 -7.23
CA PHE A 102 2.35 -4.63 -6.80
C PHE A 102 3.67 -5.04 -6.14
N ARG A 103 4.80 -4.67 -6.74
CA ARG A 103 6.13 -4.93 -6.18
C ARG A 103 6.30 -4.25 -4.82
N LEU A 104 5.89 -2.99 -4.71
CA LEU A 104 6.02 -2.21 -3.49
C LEU A 104 5.14 -2.77 -2.38
N ASN A 105 3.88 -3.12 -2.69
CA ASN A 105 2.95 -3.77 -1.77
C ASN A 105 3.52 -5.09 -1.22
N LYS A 106 4.09 -5.93 -2.10
CA LYS A 106 4.75 -7.17 -1.71
C LYS A 106 5.94 -6.91 -0.77
N GLN A 107 6.80 -5.95 -1.11
CA GLN A 107 7.97 -5.61 -0.28
C GLN A 107 7.55 -5.06 1.09
N LEU A 108 6.54 -4.20 1.13
CA LEU A 108 6.02 -3.64 2.38
C LEU A 108 5.44 -4.72 3.29
N ARG A 109 4.63 -5.63 2.75
CA ARG A 109 4.09 -6.77 3.51
C ARG A 109 5.19 -7.69 4.07
N LEU A 110 6.24 -7.95 3.30
CA LEU A 110 7.39 -8.73 3.77
C LEU A 110 8.11 -8.02 4.91
N ALA A 111 8.43 -6.73 4.75
CA ALA A 111 9.09 -5.93 5.77
C ALA A 111 8.26 -5.84 7.07
N MET A 112 6.93 -5.72 6.96
CA MET A 112 6.03 -5.74 8.12
C MET A 112 6.00 -7.09 8.84
N ASN A 113 6.07 -8.19 8.10
CA ASN A 113 6.11 -9.52 8.69
C ASN A 113 7.43 -9.80 9.42
N GLU A 114 8.54 -9.34 8.87
CA GLU A 114 9.86 -9.44 9.52
C GLU A 114 9.91 -8.68 10.85
N GLN A 115 9.29 -7.51 10.92
CA GLN A 115 9.22 -6.71 12.16
C GLN A 115 8.37 -7.32 13.28
N ARG A 116 7.52 -8.29 12.98
CA ARG A 116 6.71 -8.99 14.01
C ARG A 116 7.52 -9.99 14.84
N SER A 117 8.75 -10.30 14.47
CA SER A 117 9.59 -11.17 15.29
C SER A 117 10.01 -10.46 16.59
N ALA A 118 10.04 -11.19 17.71
CA ALA A 118 10.43 -10.64 19.02
C ALA A 118 11.84 -9.98 18.97
N MET A 119 12.75 -10.53 18.17
CA MET A 119 14.09 -10.00 17.97
C MET A 119 14.06 -8.65 17.22
N ALA A 120 13.18 -8.49 16.22
CA ALA A 120 13.03 -7.25 15.49
C ALA A 120 12.45 -6.12 16.38
N ILE A 121 11.51 -6.46 17.28
CA ILE A 121 10.96 -5.52 18.26
C ILE A 121 12.07 -5.02 19.21
N LEU A 122 12.94 -5.91 19.63
CA LEU A 122 14.07 -5.58 20.51
C LEU A 122 15.13 -4.73 19.81
N LEU A 123 15.43 -5.01 18.54
CA LEU A 123 16.34 -4.23 17.70
C LEU A 123 15.76 -2.86 17.33
N SER A 124 14.43 -2.75 17.12
CA SER A 124 13.77 -1.46 16.87
C SER A 124 13.78 -0.57 18.12
N ALA A 125 13.61 -1.15 19.31
CA ALA A 125 13.74 -0.44 20.59
C ALA A 125 15.17 0.10 20.82
N LEU A 126 16.19 -0.53 20.19
CA LEU A 126 17.58 -0.06 20.20
C LEU A 126 17.93 0.89 19.04
N GLY A 127 16.96 1.28 18.21
CA GLY A 127 17.17 2.20 17.07
C GLY A 127 17.89 1.58 15.88
N MET A 128 18.09 0.26 15.83
CA MET A 128 18.94 -0.40 14.84
C MET A 128 18.20 -1.00 13.62
N SER A 129 16.86 -1.01 13.60
CA SER A 129 16.08 -1.77 12.57
C SER A 129 15.12 -0.96 11.70
N GLU A 130 15.13 0.37 11.74
CA GLU A 130 14.05 1.16 11.09
C GLU A 130 14.25 1.46 9.60
N SER A 131 15.42 1.21 9.01
CA SER A 131 15.77 1.77 7.70
C SER A 131 14.93 1.25 6.53
N ASN A 132 14.43 0.01 6.59
CA ASN A 132 13.83 -0.65 5.42
C ASN A 132 12.41 -0.14 5.10
N ILE A 133 11.54 0.01 6.11
CA ILE A 133 10.16 0.49 5.88
C ILE A 133 10.13 1.98 5.52
N TYR A 134 10.95 2.81 6.14
CA TYR A 134 11.07 4.23 5.77
C TYR A 134 11.56 4.41 4.35
N SER A 135 12.50 3.58 3.92
CA SER A 135 12.96 3.56 2.53
C SER A 135 11.84 3.19 1.56
N LEU A 136 11.01 2.18 1.90
CA LEU A 136 9.86 1.79 1.08
C LEU A 136 8.79 2.88 1.01
N ILE A 137 8.49 3.54 2.13
CA ILE A 137 7.57 4.69 2.17
C ILE A 137 8.14 5.86 1.35
N GLY A 138 9.45 6.11 1.44
CA GLY A 138 10.15 7.11 0.63
C GLY A 138 10.04 6.79 -0.87
N ASN A 139 10.24 5.54 -1.25
CA ASN A 139 10.10 5.07 -2.62
C ASN A 139 8.66 5.25 -3.14
N PHE A 140 7.65 4.98 -2.30
CA PHE A 140 6.25 5.21 -2.65
C PHE A 140 5.96 6.69 -2.89
N LYS A 141 6.40 7.58 -2.00
CA LYS A 141 6.24 9.02 -2.18
C LYS A 141 6.95 9.53 -3.43
N SER A 142 8.15 9.04 -3.70
CA SER A 142 8.89 9.38 -4.92
C SER A 142 8.15 8.89 -6.16
N PHE A 143 7.60 7.69 -6.13
CA PHE A 143 6.76 7.17 -7.22
C PHE A 143 5.52 8.03 -7.45
N ASP A 144 4.78 8.36 -6.38
CA ASP A 144 3.57 9.20 -6.48
C ASP A 144 3.87 10.58 -7.06
N GLN A 145 5.00 11.18 -6.70
CA GLN A 145 5.41 12.49 -7.20
C GLN A 145 5.92 12.48 -8.64
N HIS A 146 6.63 11.43 -9.08
CA HIS A 146 7.35 11.45 -10.35
C HIS A 146 6.74 10.56 -11.42
N CYS A 147 6.00 9.53 -11.04
CA CYS A 147 5.46 8.53 -11.96
C CYS A 147 3.94 8.55 -12.07
N ARG A 148 3.25 9.26 -11.17
CA ARG A 148 1.80 9.40 -11.21
C ARG A 148 1.43 10.74 -11.82
N PHE A 149 1.00 10.69 -13.06
CA PHE A 149 0.51 11.89 -13.74
C PHE A 149 -1.01 12.00 -13.56
N HIS A 150 -1.48 13.00 -12.86
CA HIS A 150 -2.93 13.30 -12.73
C HIS A 150 -3.59 13.60 -14.08
N LYS A 151 -2.83 14.05 -15.05
CA LYS A 151 -3.26 14.29 -16.43
C LYS A 151 -2.17 13.90 -17.41
N ILE A 152 -2.35 12.79 -18.08
CA ILE A 152 -1.44 12.34 -19.13
C ILE A 152 -1.54 13.23 -20.36
N SER A 153 -2.70 13.83 -20.60
CA SER A 153 -2.95 14.73 -21.73
C SER A 153 -4.03 15.77 -21.40
N TYR A 154 -3.96 16.91 -22.07
CA TYR A 154 -5.05 17.90 -22.06
C TYR A 154 -6.12 17.59 -23.11
N ASN A 155 -5.86 16.65 -24.02
CA ASN A 155 -6.83 16.20 -24.99
C ASN A 155 -7.80 15.22 -24.33
N PHE A 156 -9.08 15.38 -24.62
CA PHE A 156 -10.17 14.60 -24.03
C PHE A 156 -9.99 13.09 -24.25
N MET A 157 -9.72 12.67 -25.46
CA MET A 157 -9.68 11.28 -25.82
C MET A 157 -8.56 10.47 -25.10
N PRO A 158 -7.28 10.89 -25.11
CA PRO A 158 -6.24 10.21 -24.35
C PRO A 158 -6.52 10.19 -22.85
N LEU A 159 -7.17 11.21 -22.32
CA LEU A 159 -7.56 11.28 -20.92
C LEU A 159 -8.60 10.20 -20.57
N GLU A 160 -9.63 10.05 -21.40
CA GLU A 160 -10.67 9.04 -21.16
C GLU A 160 -10.13 7.62 -21.34
N ILE A 161 -9.25 7.40 -22.30
CA ILE A 161 -8.57 6.10 -22.48
C ILE A 161 -7.68 5.79 -21.27
N SER A 162 -6.92 6.77 -20.80
CA SER A 162 -6.09 6.57 -19.60
C SER A 162 -6.93 6.18 -18.39
N LYS A 163 -8.02 6.91 -18.13
CA LYS A 163 -8.92 6.57 -17.02
C LYS A 163 -9.49 5.16 -17.15
N ALA A 164 -9.89 4.77 -18.34
CA ALA A 164 -10.45 3.46 -18.57
C ALA A 164 -9.41 2.34 -18.41
N ILE A 165 -8.17 2.56 -18.86
CA ILE A 165 -7.06 1.64 -18.63
C ILE A 165 -6.73 1.55 -17.14
N ASP A 166 -6.64 2.68 -16.44
CA ASP A 166 -6.32 2.72 -15.01
C ASP A 166 -7.41 2.01 -14.18
N ASN A 167 -8.68 2.18 -14.54
CA ASN A 167 -9.79 1.45 -13.94
C ASN A 167 -9.74 -0.04 -14.24
N GLY A 168 -9.52 -0.42 -15.50
CA GLY A 168 -9.38 -1.82 -15.90
C GLY A 168 -8.23 -2.52 -15.19
N LEU A 169 -7.09 -1.84 -15.03
CA LEU A 169 -5.93 -2.33 -14.30
C LEU A 169 -6.07 -2.23 -12.77
N CYS A 170 -7.16 -1.68 -12.24
CA CYS A 170 -7.41 -1.50 -10.80
C CYS A 170 -6.29 -0.71 -10.10
N ILE A 171 -5.71 0.30 -10.75
CA ILE A 171 -4.58 1.07 -10.21
C ILE A 171 -5.02 1.89 -9.00
N SER A 172 -6.22 2.47 -9.03
CA SER A 172 -6.76 3.29 -7.93
C SER A 172 -6.96 2.45 -6.67
N GLU A 173 -7.49 1.25 -6.80
CA GLU A 173 -7.71 0.33 -5.69
C GLU A 173 -6.39 -0.15 -5.06
N GLU A 174 -5.38 -0.43 -5.88
CA GLU A 174 -4.04 -0.80 -5.38
C GLU A 174 -3.39 0.37 -4.63
N LEU A 175 -3.54 1.60 -5.12
CA LEU A 175 -3.06 2.80 -4.44
C LEU A 175 -3.75 3.01 -3.09
N GLU A 176 -5.09 2.93 -3.04
CA GLU A 176 -5.85 3.09 -1.80
C GLU A 176 -5.47 2.02 -0.76
N GLN A 177 -5.27 0.77 -1.20
CA GLN A 177 -4.82 -0.30 -0.31
C GLN A 177 -3.43 -0.01 0.25
N LEU A 178 -2.51 0.47 -0.58
CA LEU A 178 -1.15 0.80 -0.18
C LEU A 178 -1.12 1.98 0.78
N ASP A 179 -1.87 3.04 0.49
CA ASP A 179 -2.03 4.20 1.39
C ASP A 179 -2.60 3.79 2.74
N ALA A 180 -3.63 2.94 2.74
CA ALA A 180 -4.22 2.42 3.98
C ALA A 180 -3.23 1.57 4.81
N ILE A 181 -2.35 0.81 4.16
CA ILE A 181 -1.31 0.03 4.84
C ILE A 181 -0.26 0.97 5.44
N ILE A 182 0.20 1.96 4.68
CA ILE A 182 1.19 2.94 5.12
C ILE A 182 0.67 3.75 6.31
N GLU A 183 -0.59 4.22 6.25
CA GLU A 183 -1.18 5.02 7.33
C GLU A 183 -1.36 4.19 8.61
N ARG A 184 -1.81 2.94 8.52
CA ARG A 184 -1.89 2.03 9.68
C ARG A 184 -0.53 1.77 10.31
N GLU A 185 0.51 1.60 9.49
CA GLU A 185 1.86 1.38 10.01
C GLU A 185 2.42 2.62 10.68
N LYS A 186 2.13 3.81 10.14
CA LYS A 186 2.47 5.09 10.76
C LYS A 186 1.78 5.27 12.10
N GLN A 187 0.45 5.07 12.17
CA GLN A 187 -0.31 5.15 13.42
C GLN A 187 0.22 4.18 14.49
N ARG A 188 0.50 2.94 14.10
CA ARG A 188 1.07 1.94 15.01
C ARG A 188 2.42 2.37 15.59
N ARG A 189 3.24 3.05 14.79
CA ARG A 189 4.54 3.56 15.25
C ARG A 189 4.39 4.75 16.16
N ASP A 190 3.49 5.67 15.83
CA ASP A 190 3.19 6.82 16.67
C ASP A 190 2.69 6.35 18.05
N GLU A 191 1.79 5.37 18.10
CA GLU A 191 1.36 4.73 19.34
C GLU A 191 2.50 4.03 20.12
N ALA A 192 3.42 3.37 19.41
CA ALA A 192 4.58 2.73 20.04
C ALA A 192 5.56 3.76 20.61
N ASN A 193 5.80 4.86 19.87
CA ASN A 193 6.61 5.97 20.34
C ASN A 193 5.99 6.65 21.56
N ASP A 194 4.70 6.91 21.54
CA ASP A 194 3.98 7.51 22.68
C ASP A 194 4.06 6.63 23.93
N LYS A 195 3.88 5.31 23.77
CA LYS A 195 4.07 4.36 24.88
C LYS A 195 5.51 4.37 25.39
N MET A 196 6.49 4.41 24.52
CA MET A 196 7.90 4.47 24.90
C MET A 196 8.23 5.77 25.64
N VAL A 197 7.80 6.92 25.14
CA VAL A 197 7.98 8.22 25.78
C VAL A 197 7.32 8.25 27.15
N ASN A 198 6.08 7.79 27.26
CA ASN A 198 5.35 7.71 28.53
C ASN A 198 6.05 6.77 29.54
N THR A 199 6.59 5.64 29.08
CA THR A 199 7.36 4.72 29.91
C THR A 199 8.66 5.36 30.40
N LEU A 200 9.39 6.07 29.54
CA LEU A 200 10.60 6.79 29.92
C LEU A 200 10.33 7.91 30.90
N LEU A 201 9.27 8.70 30.67
CA LEU A 201 8.84 9.76 31.60
C LEU A 201 8.46 9.18 32.96
N PHE A 202 7.76 8.02 32.97
CA PHE A 202 7.41 7.35 34.21
C PHE A 202 8.67 6.86 34.97
N ILE A 203 9.63 6.24 34.28
CA ILE A 203 10.90 5.80 34.89
C ILE A 203 11.66 7.01 35.47
N LEU A 204 11.78 8.10 34.71
CA LEU A 204 12.42 9.33 35.16
C LEU A 204 11.74 9.93 36.39
N SER A 205 10.41 10.02 36.37
CA SER A 205 9.62 10.53 37.51
C SER A 205 9.82 9.68 38.77
N THR A 206 9.86 8.34 38.57
CA THR A 206 10.10 7.40 39.65
C THR A 206 11.48 7.54 40.27
N LEU A 207 12.52 7.69 39.42
CA LEU A 207 13.88 7.94 39.86
C LEU A 207 13.99 9.28 40.60
N THR A 208 13.32 10.33 40.14
CA THR A 208 13.34 11.66 40.74
C THR A 208 12.68 11.64 42.14
N ILE A 209 11.53 10.98 42.23
CA ILE A 209 10.85 10.80 43.53
C ILE A 209 11.72 9.96 44.48
N GLY A 210 12.34 8.87 43.97
CA GLY A 210 13.26 8.06 44.77
C GLY A 210 14.46 8.86 45.30
N SER A 211 15.05 9.70 44.45
CA SER A 211 16.13 10.61 44.85
C SER A 211 15.67 11.59 45.91
N ALA A 212 14.51 12.23 45.75
CA ALA A 212 13.96 13.18 46.72
C ALA A 212 13.67 12.51 48.09
N VAL A 213 13.15 11.29 48.09
CA VAL A 213 12.93 10.51 49.33
C VAL A 213 14.25 10.16 49.99
N TRP A 214 15.26 9.81 49.23
CA TRP A 214 16.59 9.52 49.74
C TRP A 214 17.22 10.79 50.37
N ASP A 215 17.23 11.91 49.65
CA ASP A 215 17.75 13.17 50.16
C ASP A 215 17.02 13.64 51.45
N PHE A 216 15.69 13.52 51.47
CA PHE A 216 14.90 13.84 52.67
C PHE A 216 15.26 12.94 53.85
N SER A 217 15.48 11.64 53.60
CA SER A 217 15.88 10.71 54.66
C SER A 217 17.28 11.02 55.19
N CYS A 218 18.21 11.46 54.34
CA CYS A 218 19.53 11.91 54.77
C CYS A 218 19.49 13.21 55.60
N LEU A 219 18.58 14.13 55.26
CA LEU A 219 18.33 15.36 56.04
C LEU A 219 17.78 15.04 57.43
N LEU A 220 16.84 14.09 57.53
CA LEU A 220 16.32 13.65 58.82
C LEU A 220 17.40 13.04 59.73
N ASP A 221 18.29 12.22 59.15
CA ASP A 221 19.43 11.63 59.86
C ASP A 221 20.38 12.72 60.40
N GLN A 222 20.55 13.82 59.67
CA GLN A 222 21.40 14.96 60.14
C GLN A 222 20.70 15.80 61.22
N MET A 223 19.41 15.96 61.14
CA MET A 223 18.64 16.78 62.12
C MET A 223 18.45 16.08 63.48
N PHE A 224 18.45 14.76 63.52
CA PHE A 224 18.21 13.96 64.73
C PHE A 224 19.33 12.92 64.96
N PRO A 225 20.57 13.38 65.27
CA PRO A 225 21.75 12.48 65.39
C PRO A 225 21.76 11.59 66.63
N TYR A 226 20.73 11.67 67.54
CA TYR A 226 20.79 11.06 68.86
C TYR A 226 19.56 10.16 69.20
N SER A 227 19.16 9.26 68.34
CA SER A 227 18.27 8.19 68.82
C SER A 227 18.60 6.87 68.11
N ASP A 228 19.24 5.96 68.81
CA ASP A 228 19.44 4.57 68.37
C ASP A 228 18.13 3.85 68.00
N TYR A 229 17.00 4.34 68.46
CA TYR A 229 15.66 3.86 68.13
C TYR A 229 15.16 4.37 66.76
N LEU A 230 15.54 5.56 66.34
CA LEU A 230 15.13 6.11 65.05
C LEU A 230 15.97 5.53 63.89
N GLY A 231 17.20 5.14 64.12
CA GLY A 231 18.06 4.56 63.10
C GLY A 231 17.49 3.27 62.51
N SER A 232 16.93 2.37 63.32
CA SER A 232 16.30 1.14 62.85
C SER A 232 14.97 1.40 62.11
N THR A 233 14.20 2.40 62.56
CA THR A 233 12.94 2.80 61.91
C THR A 233 13.18 3.50 60.58
N VAL A 234 14.19 4.39 60.47
CA VAL A 234 14.56 5.09 59.25
C VAL A 234 15.09 4.10 58.17
N VAL A 235 15.88 3.11 58.56
CA VAL A 235 16.30 2.03 57.64
C VAL A 235 15.08 1.21 57.17
N GLY A 236 14.13 0.92 58.11
CA GLY A 236 12.88 0.26 57.77
C GLY A 236 12.01 1.08 56.76
N TYR A 237 11.89 2.39 56.97
CA TYR A 237 11.17 3.26 56.02
C TYR A 237 11.85 3.35 54.68
N ARG A 238 13.18 3.37 54.60
CA ARG A 238 13.94 3.35 53.34
C ARG A 238 13.70 2.07 52.56
N THR A 239 13.73 0.93 53.22
CA THR A 239 13.49 -0.37 52.54
C THR A 239 12.04 -0.50 52.10
N VAL A 240 11.07 -0.10 52.91
CA VAL A 240 9.65 -0.15 52.56
C VAL A 240 9.32 0.81 51.42
N SER A 241 9.88 2.03 51.41
CA SER A 241 9.65 2.98 50.33
C SER A 241 10.27 2.52 49.01
N LEU A 242 11.46 1.89 49.05
CA LEU A 242 12.11 1.31 47.87
C LEU A 242 11.29 0.12 47.30
N VAL A 243 10.80 -0.76 48.15
CA VAL A 243 9.96 -1.91 47.76
C VAL A 243 8.60 -1.43 47.23
N ALA A 244 8.00 -0.43 47.83
CA ALA A 244 6.75 0.17 47.34
C ALA A 244 6.92 0.84 45.97
N LEU A 245 8.03 1.56 45.75
CA LEU A 245 8.39 2.17 44.49
C LEU A 245 8.62 1.11 43.39
N LEU A 246 9.37 0.04 43.69
CA LEU A 246 9.57 -1.09 42.79
C LEU A 246 8.26 -1.84 42.47
N GLY A 247 7.38 -2.00 43.48
CA GLY A 247 6.07 -2.59 43.30
C GLY A 247 5.16 -1.73 42.40
N LEU A 248 5.19 -0.43 42.56
CA LEU A 248 4.41 0.52 41.74
C LEU A 248 4.91 0.57 40.28
N THR A 249 6.22 0.54 40.12
CA THR A 249 6.81 0.44 38.75
C THR A 249 6.40 -0.85 38.06
N PHE A 250 6.36 -1.97 38.76
CA PHE A 250 5.95 -3.26 38.20
C PHE A 250 4.46 -3.29 37.80
N VAL A 251 3.59 -2.65 38.58
CA VAL A 251 2.14 -2.60 38.31
C VAL A 251 1.84 -1.70 37.08
N VAL A 252 2.56 -0.62 36.92
CA VAL A 252 2.30 0.35 35.82
C VAL A 252 2.94 -0.09 34.50
N THR A 253 3.99 -0.91 34.55
CA THR A 253 4.63 -1.46 33.33
C THR A 253 3.95 -2.72 32.78
N ARG A 254 2.93 -3.23 33.46
CA ARG A 254 2.15 -4.40 33.04
C ARG A 254 0.82 -3.96 32.39
#